data_0a48660ad559ceba7ad7990f6bccf578
#
_entry.id   0a48660ad559ceba7ad7990f6bccf578
#
_cell.length_a   1.000
_cell.length_b   1.000
_cell.length_c   1.000
_cell.angle_alpha   90.00
_cell.angle_beta   90.00
_cell.angle_gamma   90.00
#
_symmetry.space_group_name_H-M   'P 1'
#
loop_
_entity.id
_entity.type
_entity.pdbx_description
1 polymer ?
#
loop_
_entity_poly.entity_id
_entity_poly.type
_entity_poly.pdbx_seq_one_letter_code
_entity_poly.pdbx_strand_id
1 'polypeptide(L)'
;SGKFLVTEHDLVYSLTVADQQRDDGPIASPGMTGSRAVVSSELTRNHPVDKLRSISFRESFVTPTGSLATLAPGGQEKAPGCISYFEGNHSDRWKKGLASYNSLSLGTIYPEIEVELKASGQNIEKLFYLKPGANIEDIRIRMDGADSLKIDEDGGLVLCANQSELAMMKPVGFQEKDGQKTAVEVVYELKGQNEYGFKIVGSYDPQLTLVIDPALSTLSASTYLGGTGNDRSFCLA
;
A
#
# COMPACT_ATOMS: atom_id res chain seq x y z
N SER A 1 -8.35 0.23 9.63
CA SER A 1 -7.98 1.61 9.23
C SER A 1 -6.46 1.71 9.10
N GLY A 2 -6.00 2.55 8.19
CA GLY A 2 -4.57 2.72 7.95
C GLY A 2 -4.21 4.19 7.76
N LYS A 3 -2.92 4.49 7.89
CA LYS A 3 -2.33 5.79 7.53
C LYS A 3 -1.30 5.55 6.44
N PHE A 4 -1.26 6.47 5.49
CA PHE A 4 -0.28 6.49 4.42
C PHE A 4 0.39 7.86 4.40
N LEU A 5 1.70 7.89 4.28
CA LEU A 5 2.48 9.12 4.31
C LEU A 5 3.53 9.09 3.20
N VAL A 6 3.68 10.19 2.48
CA VAL A 6 4.77 10.41 1.52
C VAL A 6 5.81 11.30 2.18
N THR A 7 7.05 10.85 2.21
CA THR A 7 8.20 11.62 2.69
C THR A 7 9.11 12.01 1.53
N GLU A 8 10.27 12.57 1.81
CA GLU A 8 11.25 12.91 0.79
C GLU A 8 11.81 11.69 0.03
N HIS A 9 11.83 10.52 0.67
CA HIS A 9 12.41 9.31 0.09
C HIS A 9 11.50 8.10 0.11
N ASP A 10 10.42 8.13 0.90
CA ASP A 10 9.66 6.93 1.25
C ASP A 10 8.16 7.11 1.14
N LEU A 11 7.49 6.00 0.91
CA LEU A 11 6.07 5.80 1.17
C LEU A 11 5.94 5.01 2.48
N VAL A 12 5.34 5.61 3.49
CA VAL A 12 5.19 4.99 4.82
C VAL A 12 3.75 4.54 5.01
N TYR A 13 3.59 3.27 5.36
CA TYR A 13 2.30 2.65 5.62
C TYR A 13 2.20 2.32 7.10
N SER A 14 1.07 2.65 7.71
CA SER A 14 0.74 2.24 9.07
C SER A 14 -0.68 1.67 9.07
N LEU A 15 -0.79 0.38 9.25
CA LEU A 15 -2.03 -0.37 9.14
C LEU A 15 -2.44 -0.90 10.51
N THR A 16 -3.73 -0.80 10.81
CA THR A 16 -4.31 -1.45 11.98
C THR A 16 -4.99 -2.73 11.53
N VAL A 17 -4.49 -3.86 11.97
CA VAL A 17 -5.06 -5.20 11.70
C VAL A 17 -5.69 -5.75 12.98
N ALA A 18 -6.81 -6.46 12.82
CA ALA A 18 -7.39 -7.21 13.93
C ALA A 18 -6.51 -8.46 14.18
N ASP A 19 -6.19 -8.71 15.45
CA ASP A 19 -5.48 -9.92 15.84
C ASP A 19 -6.46 -11.10 15.69
N GLN A 20 -6.33 -11.89 14.63
CA GLN A 20 -7.06 -13.15 14.53
C GLN A 20 -6.42 -14.12 15.53
N GLN A 21 -6.90 -14.13 16.76
CA GLN A 21 -6.61 -15.23 17.67
C GLN A 21 -7.13 -16.51 17.00
N ARG A 22 -6.19 -17.39 16.59
CA ARG A 22 -6.56 -18.78 16.35
C ARG A 22 -7.14 -19.29 17.65
N ASP A 23 -8.40 -19.60 17.63
CA ASP A 23 -9.06 -20.32 18.72
C ASP A 23 -8.55 -21.76 18.67
N ASP A 24 -7.38 -22.00 19.27
CA ASP A 24 -6.87 -23.33 19.56
C ASP A 24 -7.64 -23.91 20.76
N GLY A 25 -8.98 -23.77 20.74
CA GLY A 25 -9.86 -24.41 21.67
C GLY A 25 -9.64 -25.92 21.67
N PRO A 26 -9.58 -26.57 22.83
CA PRO A 26 -9.32 -28.00 22.92
C PRO A 26 -10.39 -28.76 22.14
N ILE A 27 -9.97 -29.64 21.23
CA ILE A 27 -10.82 -30.61 20.54
C ILE A 27 -11.50 -31.46 21.61
N ALA A 28 -12.74 -31.13 21.96
CA ALA A 28 -13.55 -31.95 22.85
C ALA A 28 -13.85 -33.25 22.14
N SER A 29 -13.30 -34.33 22.67
CA SER A 29 -13.67 -35.71 22.31
C SER A 29 -15.15 -35.95 22.59
N PRO A 30 -15.90 -36.64 21.73
CA PRO A 30 -17.29 -36.96 21.98
C PRO A 30 -17.39 -38.14 22.99
N GLY A 31 -17.90 -37.86 24.15
CA GLY A 31 -18.10 -38.91 25.16
C GLY A 31 -19.11 -38.55 26.26
N MET A 32 -20.32 -39.13 26.16
CA MET A 32 -21.28 -39.49 27.22
C MET A 32 -22.19 -38.43 27.83
N THR A 33 -23.43 -38.61 27.48
CA THR A 33 -24.72 -38.52 28.20
C THR A 33 -24.73 -38.17 29.72
N GLY A 34 -25.55 -37.20 30.09
CA GLY A 34 -25.99 -36.97 31.47
C GLY A 34 -26.83 -35.73 31.63
N SER A 35 -28.13 -35.89 31.74
CA SER A 35 -29.11 -34.84 32.07
C SER A 35 -28.79 -34.12 33.37
N ARG A 36 -28.95 -32.82 33.46
CA ARG A 36 -29.87 -32.10 34.37
C ARG A 36 -29.46 -30.66 34.69
N ALA A 37 -30.47 -29.84 34.66
CA ALA A 37 -30.70 -28.63 35.45
C ALA A 37 -30.16 -27.28 34.96
N VAL A 38 -31.11 -26.51 34.53
CA VAL A 38 -31.23 -25.05 34.45
C VAL A 38 -30.67 -24.35 35.69
N VAL A 39 -29.79 -23.39 35.51
CA VAL A 39 -29.73 -22.18 36.29
C VAL A 39 -29.34 -21.02 35.37
N SER A 40 -30.27 -20.11 35.23
CA SER A 40 -30.05 -18.79 34.66
C SER A 40 -29.05 -18.01 35.52
N SER A 41 -27.99 -17.52 34.98
CA SER A 41 -27.35 -16.31 35.46
C SER A 41 -26.36 -15.76 34.43
N GLU A 42 -26.67 -14.55 34.02
CA GLU A 42 -25.73 -13.53 33.56
C GLU A 42 -24.91 -13.83 32.34
N LEU A 43 -25.50 -13.49 31.20
CA LEU A 43 -24.83 -13.11 29.96
C LEU A 43 -23.96 -11.88 30.20
N THR A 44 -22.81 -12.05 30.87
CA THR A 44 -21.69 -11.17 30.69
C THR A 44 -21.06 -11.60 29.37
N ARG A 45 -21.50 -11.01 28.26
CA ARG A 45 -20.80 -11.07 26.99
C ARG A 45 -19.48 -10.33 27.16
N ASN A 46 -18.46 -11.00 27.67
CA ASN A 46 -17.10 -10.65 27.39
C ASN A 46 -16.89 -10.92 25.90
N HIS A 47 -17.19 -9.92 25.06
CA HIS A 47 -16.58 -9.90 23.76
C HIS A 47 -15.08 -9.76 24.03
N PRO A 48 -14.23 -10.68 23.57
CA PRO A 48 -12.81 -10.42 23.59
C PRO A 48 -12.60 -9.13 22.82
N VAL A 49 -12.01 -8.15 23.48
CA VAL A 49 -11.59 -6.93 22.80
C VAL A 49 -10.53 -7.41 21.82
N ASP A 50 -10.89 -7.44 20.53
CA ASP A 50 -9.94 -7.76 19.47
C ASP A 50 -8.73 -6.85 19.67
N LYS A 51 -7.60 -7.43 20.02
CA LYS A 51 -6.36 -6.67 20.16
C LYS A 51 -6.01 -6.16 18.78
N LEU A 52 -6.10 -4.86 18.60
CA LEU A 52 -5.65 -4.21 17.38
C LEU A 52 -4.12 -4.17 17.39
N ARG A 53 -3.51 -4.73 16.36
CA ARG A 53 -2.07 -4.60 16.12
C ARG A 53 -1.85 -3.54 15.05
N SER A 54 -0.80 -2.74 15.22
CA SER A 54 -0.35 -1.81 14.19
C SER A 54 0.87 -2.39 13.51
N ILE A 55 0.83 -2.45 12.20
CA ILE A 55 1.95 -2.81 11.34
C ILE A 55 2.36 -1.55 10.60
N SER A 56 3.65 -1.23 10.65
CA SER A 56 4.21 -0.13 9.87
C SER A 56 5.34 -0.66 9.01
N PHE A 57 5.31 -0.31 7.75
CA PHE A 57 6.37 -0.61 6.80
C PHE A 57 6.61 0.59 5.88
N ARG A 58 7.73 0.58 5.20
CA ARG A 58 8.19 1.68 4.37
C ARG A 58 8.65 1.15 3.02
N GLU A 59 8.19 1.77 1.96
CA GLU A 59 8.69 1.55 0.61
C GLU A 59 9.64 2.67 0.22
N SER A 60 10.85 2.32 -0.15
CA SER A 60 11.86 3.25 -0.66
C SER A 60 12.24 2.87 -2.08
N PHE A 61 12.30 3.84 -2.97
CA PHE A 61 12.75 3.62 -4.34
C PHE A 61 14.27 3.67 -4.40
N VAL A 62 14.89 2.57 -4.85
CA VAL A 62 16.35 2.44 -4.91
C VAL A 62 16.81 2.69 -6.34
N THR A 63 17.63 3.71 -6.54
CA THR A 63 18.19 4.03 -7.86
C THR A 63 19.14 2.94 -8.38
N PRO A 64 19.44 2.88 -9.68
CA PRO A 64 20.41 1.94 -10.22
C PRO A 64 21.81 2.05 -9.58
N THR A 65 22.15 3.20 -8.99
CA THR A 65 23.40 3.41 -8.24
C THR A 65 23.34 2.91 -6.80
N GLY A 66 22.19 2.42 -6.34
CA GLY A 66 21.99 1.90 -4.98
C GLY A 66 21.61 2.96 -3.94
N SER A 67 21.47 4.22 -4.32
CA SER A 67 21.02 5.31 -3.45
C SER A 67 19.49 5.33 -3.38
N LEU A 68 18.91 5.96 -2.36
CA LEU A 68 17.48 6.24 -2.34
C LEU A 68 17.16 7.38 -3.32
N ALA A 69 16.07 7.22 -4.05
CA ALA A 69 15.54 8.29 -4.89
C ALA A 69 14.95 9.41 -4.02
N THR A 70 15.03 10.64 -4.50
CA THR A 70 14.33 11.78 -3.91
C THR A 70 12.99 11.94 -4.58
N LEU A 71 11.92 11.90 -3.81
CA LEU A 71 10.56 12.09 -4.29
C LEU A 71 10.29 13.59 -4.45
N ALA A 72 9.57 13.95 -5.51
CA ALA A 72 9.12 15.33 -5.76
C ALA A 72 7.58 15.38 -5.81
N PRO A 73 6.90 15.18 -4.67
CA PRO A 73 5.45 15.04 -4.65
C PRO A 73 4.76 16.33 -5.09
N GLY A 74 3.85 16.20 -6.04
CA GLY A 74 3.04 17.29 -6.59
C GLY A 74 1.60 16.86 -6.80
N GLY A 75 0.64 17.56 -6.15
CA GLY A 75 -0.79 17.28 -6.31
C GLY A 75 -1.26 17.51 -7.73
N GLN A 76 -1.99 16.56 -8.27
CA GLN A 76 -2.67 16.62 -9.57
C GLN A 76 -4.15 16.37 -9.38
N GLU A 77 -4.97 16.72 -10.36
CA GLU A 77 -6.42 16.51 -10.32
C GLU A 77 -7.04 16.99 -9.00
N LYS A 78 -6.97 18.30 -8.75
CA LYS A 78 -7.50 18.90 -7.51
C LYS A 78 -8.95 18.46 -7.27
N ALA A 79 -9.20 17.83 -6.14
CA ALA A 79 -10.54 17.42 -5.73
C ALA A 79 -11.35 18.62 -5.22
N PRO A 80 -12.69 18.57 -5.34
CA PRO A 80 -13.54 19.58 -4.74
C PRO A 80 -13.49 19.47 -3.22
N GLY A 81 -13.20 20.58 -2.56
CA GLY A 81 -13.15 20.66 -1.10
C GLY A 81 -11.76 20.96 -0.57
N CYS A 82 -11.72 21.15 0.74
CA CYS A 82 -10.49 21.33 1.49
C CYS A 82 -10.59 20.61 2.83
N ILE A 83 -9.44 20.21 3.35
CA ILE A 83 -9.34 19.53 4.64
C ILE A 83 -8.67 20.44 5.64
N SER A 84 -9.17 20.44 6.87
CA SER A 84 -8.52 21.13 7.98
C SER A 84 -8.09 20.10 9.01
N TYR A 85 -6.87 20.26 9.48
CA TYR A 85 -6.27 19.39 10.47
C TYR A 85 -5.98 20.16 11.75
N PHE A 86 -6.45 19.63 12.87
CA PHE A 86 -6.31 20.23 14.18
C PHE A 86 -5.58 19.24 15.09
N GLU A 87 -4.36 19.56 15.48
CA GLU A 87 -3.56 18.72 16.37
C GLU A 87 -3.45 19.36 17.77
N GLY A 88 -4.03 18.67 18.76
CA GLY A 88 -3.99 19.13 20.13
C GLY A 88 -4.55 20.54 20.35
N ASN A 89 -4.13 21.19 21.44
CA ASN A 89 -4.61 22.52 21.84
C ASN A 89 -3.75 23.69 21.31
N HIS A 90 -2.75 23.39 20.45
CA HIS A 90 -1.83 24.36 19.90
C HIS A 90 -2.28 24.82 18.51
N SER A 91 -2.87 26.02 18.45
CA SER A 91 -3.41 26.58 17.19
C SER A 91 -2.34 26.85 16.12
N ASP A 92 -1.08 26.98 16.50
CA ASP A 92 0.08 27.09 15.60
C ASP A 92 0.35 25.81 14.80
N ARG A 93 -0.12 24.66 15.30
CA ARG A 93 -0.05 23.35 14.62
C ARG A 93 -1.28 23.06 13.75
N TRP A 94 -2.29 23.89 13.79
CA TRP A 94 -3.50 23.70 13.01
C TRP A 94 -3.27 24.08 11.55
N LYS A 95 -3.60 23.16 10.66
CA LYS A 95 -3.57 23.37 9.22
C LYS A 95 -5.00 23.48 8.73
N LYS A 96 -5.36 24.61 8.12
CA LYS A 96 -6.72 24.87 7.61
C LYS A 96 -6.71 25.07 6.11
N GLY A 97 -7.77 24.62 5.46
CA GLY A 97 -7.97 24.86 4.03
C GLY A 97 -6.95 24.18 3.12
N LEU A 98 -6.43 23.02 3.54
CA LEU A 98 -5.52 22.22 2.72
C LEU A 98 -6.25 21.69 1.50
N ALA A 99 -5.67 21.87 0.31
CA ALA A 99 -6.22 21.31 -0.91
C ALA A 99 -6.13 19.79 -0.88
N SER A 100 -7.17 19.12 -1.36
CA SER A 100 -7.17 17.70 -1.65
C SER A 100 -7.01 17.44 -3.13
N TYR A 101 -6.49 16.26 -3.48
CA TYR A 101 -6.19 15.86 -4.84
C TYR A 101 -6.61 14.41 -5.06
N ASN A 102 -7.05 14.09 -6.28
CA ASN A 102 -7.38 12.71 -6.67
C ASN A 102 -6.13 11.93 -7.05
N SER A 103 -5.05 12.63 -7.44
CA SER A 103 -3.77 12.00 -7.71
C SER A 103 -2.59 12.86 -7.27
N LEU A 104 -1.45 12.20 -7.05
CA LEU A 104 -0.21 12.78 -6.59
C LEU A 104 0.93 12.22 -7.43
N SER A 105 1.58 13.05 -8.24
CA SER A 105 2.83 12.66 -8.88
C SER A 105 3.94 12.59 -7.83
N LEU A 106 4.77 11.56 -7.88
CA LEU A 106 6.01 11.47 -7.10
C LEU A 106 7.23 11.98 -7.90
N GLY A 107 7.02 12.33 -9.18
CA GLY A 107 8.05 12.76 -10.11
C GLY A 107 8.65 11.61 -10.91
N THR A 108 9.73 11.92 -11.64
CA THR A 108 10.52 10.93 -12.37
C THR A 108 11.50 10.27 -11.41
N ILE A 109 11.21 9.02 -11.03
CA ILE A 109 11.96 8.28 -10.02
C ILE A 109 13.16 7.57 -10.63
N TYR A 110 12.98 7.02 -11.83
CA TYR A 110 14.04 6.38 -12.62
C TYR A 110 14.09 7.01 -14.02
N PRO A 111 15.15 6.83 -14.79
CA PRO A 111 15.22 7.35 -16.16
C PRO A 111 13.97 6.92 -16.96
N GLU A 112 13.24 7.90 -17.49
CA GLU A 112 11.99 7.72 -18.25
C GLU A 112 10.86 6.96 -17.50
N ILE A 113 10.91 6.89 -16.15
CA ILE A 113 9.87 6.26 -15.33
C ILE A 113 9.33 7.26 -14.31
N GLU A 114 8.07 7.60 -14.48
CA GLU A 114 7.30 8.44 -13.54
C GLU A 114 6.44 7.55 -12.65
N VAL A 115 6.23 8.00 -11.40
CA VAL A 115 5.36 7.31 -10.45
C VAL A 115 4.27 8.25 -9.98
N GLU A 116 3.04 7.75 -9.99
CA GLU A 116 1.86 8.46 -9.55
C GLU A 116 1.11 7.63 -8.49
N LEU A 117 0.58 8.30 -7.50
CA LEU A 117 -0.37 7.75 -6.54
C LEU A 117 -1.75 8.27 -6.90
N LYS A 118 -2.72 7.39 -7.04
CA LYS A 118 -4.10 7.73 -7.39
C LYS A 118 -5.08 7.19 -6.37
N ALA A 119 -6.02 8.04 -5.96
CA ALA A 119 -7.13 7.61 -5.12
C ALA A 119 -8.12 6.77 -5.95
N SER A 120 -8.45 5.58 -5.47
CA SER A 120 -9.38 4.65 -6.12
C SER A 120 -10.31 4.05 -5.07
N GLY A 121 -11.48 4.65 -4.90
CA GLY A 121 -12.41 4.26 -3.84
C GLY A 121 -11.80 4.45 -2.45
N GLN A 122 -11.57 3.35 -1.74
CA GLN A 122 -10.91 3.36 -0.42
C GLN A 122 -9.43 2.95 -0.49
N ASN A 123 -8.88 2.78 -1.69
CA ASN A 123 -7.52 2.35 -1.93
C ASN A 123 -6.68 3.45 -2.57
N ILE A 124 -5.37 3.26 -2.51
CA ILE A 124 -4.39 4.06 -3.25
C ILE A 124 -3.74 3.13 -4.27
N GLU A 125 -3.88 3.47 -5.54
CA GLU A 125 -3.16 2.84 -6.64
C GLU A 125 -1.82 3.54 -6.81
N LYS A 126 -0.76 2.78 -7.03
CA LYS A 126 0.58 3.27 -7.33
C LYS A 126 0.92 2.90 -8.76
N LEU A 127 0.86 3.86 -9.66
CA LEU A 127 1.05 3.65 -11.08
C LEU A 127 2.47 4.00 -11.50
N PHE A 128 3.08 3.13 -12.28
CA PHE A 128 4.38 3.37 -12.92
C PHE A 128 4.16 3.62 -14.40
N TYR A 129 4.62 4.76 -14.89
CA TYR A 129 4.56 5.13 -16.30
C TYR A 129 5.94 5.01 -16.91
N LEU A 130 6.17 3.94 -17.67
CA LEU A 130 7.42 3.66 -18.37
C LEU A 130 7.32 4.26 -19.77
N LYS A 131 7.98 5.38 -19.99
CA LYS A 131 8.05 6.06 -21.31
C LYS A 131 8.95 5.29 -22.28
N PRO A 132 8.88 5.56 -23.59
CA PRO A 132 9.82 5.01 -24.55
C PRO A 132 11.27 5.23 -24.11
N GLY A 133 12.05 4.15 -24.10
CA GLY A 133 13.44 4.18 -23.62
C GLY A 133 13.63 3.82 -22.14
N ALA A 134 12.55 3.72 -21.35
CA ALA A 134 12.63 3.28 -19.97
C ALA A 134 13.10 1.82 -19.86
N ASN A 135 13.90 1.52 -18.85
CA ASN A 135 14.30 0.16 -18.51
C ASN A 135 13.55 -0.32 -17.26
N ILE A 136 12.67 -1.30 -17.42
CA ILE A 136 11.88 -1.85 -16.30
C ILE A 136 12.77 -2.43 -15.18
N GLU A 137 13.95 -2.91 -15.51
CA GLU A 137 14.91 -3.47 -14.55
C GLU A 137 15.46 -2.43 -13.56
N ASP A 138 15.34 -1.14 -13.89
CA ASP A 138 15.75 -0.05 -13.00
C ASP A 138 14.81 0.08 -11.81
N ILE A 139 13.58 -0.44 -11.93
CA ILE A 139 12.60 -0.39 -10.83
C ILE A 139 13.05 -1.35 -9.72
N ARG A 140 13.47 -0.76 -8.61
CA ARG A 140 13.83 -1.47 -7.38
C ARG A 140 13.18 -0.77 -6.19
N ILE A 141 12.35 -1.50 -5.50
CA ILE A 141 11.59 -1.00 -4.35
C ILE A 141 12.00 -1.82 -3.13
N ARG A 142 12.54 -1.14 -2.13
CA ARG A 142 12.93 -1.72 -0.85
C ARG A 142 11.77 -1.61 0.13
N MET A 143 11.52 -2.71 0.83
CA MET A 143 10.49 -2.81 1.87
C MET A 143 11.14 -2.89 3.25
N ASP A 144 11.27 -1.77 3.94
CA ASP A 144 11.77 -1.73 5.31
C ASP A 144 10.63 -1.99 6.30
N GLY A 145 10.89 -2.82 7.31
CA GLY A 145 9.89 -3.27 8.28
C GLY A 145 9.21 -4.59 7.90
N ALA A 146 9.56 -5.16 6.74
CA ALA A 146 9.20 -6.53 6.39
C ALA A 146 10.23 -7.52 6.91
N ASP A 147 9.77 -8.65 7.44
CA ASP A 147 10.63 -9.79 7.78
C ASP A 147 11.06 -10.55 6.51
N SER A 148 10.16 -10.65 5.53
CA SER A 148 10.44 -11.25 4.23
C SER A 148 9.40 -10.84 3.18
N LEU A 149 9.79 -11.00 1.91
CA LEU A 149 8.92 -10.92 0.73
C LEU A 149 8.84 -12.29 0.07
N LYS A 150 7.66 -12.65 -0.42
CA LYS A 150 7.44 -13.84 -1.25
C LYS A 150 6.44 -13.55 -2.37
N ILE A 151 6.53 -14.27 -3.46
CA ILE A 151 5.52 -14.26 -4.53
C ILE A 151 4.64 -15.48 -4.30
N ASP A 152 3.32 -15.27 -4.24
CA ASP A 152 2.34 -16.34 -4.07
C ASP A 152 2.04 -17.09 -5.37
N GLU A 153 1.18 -18.11 -5.30
CA GLU A 153 0.82 -18.97 -6.44
C GLU A 153 0.03 -18.20 -7.52
N ASP A 154 -0.67 -17.13 -7.14
CA ASP A 154 -1.44 -16.27 -8.03
C ASP A 154 -0.59 -15.16 -8.67
N GLY A 155 0.69 -15.06 -8.31
CA GLY A 155 1.64 -14.05 -8.78
C GLY A 155 1.53 -12.73 -8.01
N GLY A 156 0.87 -12.71 -6.88
CA GLY A 156 0.85 -11.59 -5.93
C GLY A 156 2.14 -11.49 -5.12
N LEU A 157 2.45 -10.30 -4.62
CA LEU A 157 3.57 -10.07 -3.71
C LEU A 157 3.06 -10.04 -2.28
N VAL A 158 3.56 -10.95 -1.45
CA VAL A 158 3.20 -11.04 -0.03
C VAL A 158 4.36 -10.53 0.83
N LEU A 159 4.05 -9.55 1.64
CA LEU A 159 4.90 -8.98 2.66
C LEU A 159 4.57 -9.63 3.99
N CYS A 160 5.55 -10.27 4.62
CA CYS A 160 5.41 -10.83 5.95
C CYS A 160 6.03 -9.86 6.96
N ALA A 161 5.30 -9.47 8.00
CA ALA A 161 5.77 -8.60 9.06
C ALA A 161 5.07 -8.94 10.38
N ASN A 162 5.84 -9.19 11.45
CA ASN A 162 5.30 -9.43 12.80
C ASN A 162 4.17 -10.47 12.85
N GLN A 163 4.33 -11.61 12.17
CA GLN A 163 3.34 -12.69 12.05
C GLN A 163 2.05 -12.32 11.30
N SER A 164 2.06 -11.21 10.59
CA SER A 164 0.97 -10.78 9.73
C SER A 164 1.45 -10.77 8.28
N GLU A 165 0.53 -11.02 7.37
CA GLU A 165 0.78 -10.97 5.94
C GLU A 165 -0.04 -9.84 5.31
N LEU A 166 0.60 -9.09 4.45
CA LEU A 166 -0.04 -8.12 3.56
C LEU A 166 0.22 -8.55 2.12
N ALA A 167 -0.84 -8.70 1.35
CA ALA A 167 -0.74 -9.12 -0.04
C ALA A 167 -0.99 -7.93 -0.98
N MET A 168 -0.16 -7.82 -2.01
CA MET A 168 -0.41 -7.02 -3.20
C MET A 168 -0.78 -7.95 -4.35
N MET A 169 -1.83 -7.64 -5.09
CA MET A 169 -2.27 -8.48 -6.20
C MET A 169 -1.23 -8.51 -7.32
N LYS A 170 -1.31 -9.53 -8.19
CA LYS A 170 -0.51 -9.58 -9.42
C LYS A 170 -0.61 -8.25 -10.16
N PRO A 171 0.51 -7.65 -10.60
CA PRO A 171 0.50 -6.36 -11.27
C PRO A 171 -0.21 -6.44 -12.62
N VAL A 172 -0.95 -5.40 -12.96
CA VAL A 172 -1.60 -5.26 -14.26
C VAL A 172 -0.77 -4.32 -15.11
N GLY A 173 -0.31 -4.80 -16.26
CA GLY A 173 0.39 -3.98 -17.26
C GLY A 173 -0.53 -3.67 -18.42
N PHE A 174 -0.46 -2.45 -18.97
CA PHE A 174 -1.14 -2.11 -20.21
C PHE A 174 -0.47 -0.96 -20.96
N GLN A 175 -0.69 -0.92 -22.25
CA GLN A 175 -0.35 0.19 -23.13
C GLN A 175 -1.61 0.75 -23.76
N GLU A 176 -1.64 2.05 -24.03
CA GLU A 176 -2.77 2.69 -24.70
C GLU A 176 -2.33 3.30 -26.03
N LYS A 177 -3.07 2.99 -27.08
CA LYS A 177 -2.91 3.57 -28.42
C LYS A 177 -4.27 3.89 -29.00
N ASP A 178 -4.45 5.11 -29.46
CA ASP A 178 -5.68 5.58 -30.10
C ASP A 178 -6.95 5.31 -29.26
N GLY A 179 -6.84 5.42 -27.93
CA GLY A 179 -7.93 5.15 -26.98
C GLY A 179 -8.18 3.67 -26.71
N GLN A 180 -7.43 2.76 -27.32
CA GLN A 180 -7.50 1.32 -27.04
C GLN A 180 -6.41 0.88 -26.07
N LYS A 181 -6.81 0.21 -25.00
CA LYS A 181 -5.89 -0.41 -24.04
C LYS A 181 -5.58 -1.85 -24.45
N THR A 182 -4.30 -2.15 -24.53
CA THR A 182 -3.79 -3.51 -24.78
C THR A 182 -3.06 -3.97 -23.52
N ALA A 183 -3.47 -5.13 -22.99
CA ALA A 183 -2.82 -5.72 -21.82
C ALA A 183 -1.39 -6.16 -22.16
N VAL A 184 -0.49 -5.94 -21.22
CA VAL A 184 0.90 -6.42 -21.26
C VAL A 184 1.12 -7.25 -19.99
N GLU A 185 1.59 -8.48 -20.15
CA GLU A 185 1.84 -9.33 -19.00
C GLU A 185 3.08 -8.88 -18.26
N VAL A 186 2.87 -8.48 -16.99
CA VAL A 186 3.90 -8.05 -16.06
C VAL A 186 3.81 -8.92 -14.81
N VAL A 187 4.95 -9.24 -14.22
CA VAL A 187 5.03 -10.01 -12.98
C VAL A 187 5.97 -9.33 -12.00
N TYR A 188 5.80 -9.61 -10.71
CA TYR A 188 6.80 -9.22 -9.70
C TYR A 188 8.07 -10.03 -9.86
N GLU A 189 9.20 -9.41 -9.52
CA GLU A 189 10.50 -10.03 -9.43
C GLU A 189 11.16 -9.65 -8.11
N LEU A 190 11.58 -10.64 -7.32
CA LEU A 190 12.35 -10.38 -6.11
C LEU A 190 13.79 -10.04 -6.52
N LYS A 191 14.26 -8.87 -6.11
CA LYS A 191 15.62 -8.36 -6.43
C LYS A 191 16.58 -8.45 -5.24
N GLY A 192 16.13 -9.04 -4.14
CA GLY A 192 16.87 -9.23 -2.90
C GLY A 192 15.96 -9.74 -1.79
N GLN A 193 16.46 -9.77 -0.57
CA GLN A 193 15.71 -10.26 0.58
C GLN A 193 14.46 -9.41 0.84
N ASN A 194 14.58 -8.08 0.72
CA ASN A 194 13.51 -7.12 0.99
C ASN A 194 13.34 -6.13 -0.18
N GLU A 195 13.70 -6.54 -1.39
CA GLU A 195 13.58 -5.70 -2.57
C GLU A 195 12.81 -6.43 -3.67
N TYR A 196 11.95 -5.68 -4.35
CA TYR A 196 11.21 -6.18 -5.49
C TYR A 196 11.22 -5.18 -6.65
N GLY A 197 10.91 -5.66 -7.81
CA GLY A 197 10.67 -4.90 -9.02
C GLY A 197 9.69 -5.63 -9.91
N PHE A 198 9.75 -5.37 -11.20
CA PHE A 198 8.85 -5.96 -12.17
C PHE A 198 9.62 -6.55 -13.35
N LYS A 199 8.99 -7.51 -14.01
CA LYS A 199 9.46 -8.12 -15.26
C LYS A 199 8.33 -8.20 -16.27
N ILE A 200 8.59 -7.83 -17.51
CA ILE A 200 7.67 -8.05 -18.63
C ILE A 200 7.85 -9.48 -19.12
N VAL A 201 6.75 -10.25 -19.22
CA VAL A 201 6.75 -11.63 -19.72
C VAL A 201 6.22 -11.69 -21.14
N GLY A 202 5.29 -10.79 -21.48
CA GLY A 202 4.67 -10.73 -22.81
C GLY A 202 5.40 -9.78 -23.77
N SER A 203 4.85 -9.67 -24.98
CA SER A 203 5.27 -8.66 -25.95
C SER A 203 4.64 -7.31 -25.65
N TYR A 204 5.38 -6.23 -25.89
CA TYR A 204 4.90 -4.86 -25.79
C TYR A 204 5.54 -4.00 -26.89
N ASP A 205 4.95 -2.83 -27.17
CA ASP A 205 5.51 -1.87 -28.11
C ASP A 205 6.45 -0.90 -27.37
N PRO A 206 7.77 -0.93 -27.60
CA PRO A 206 8.72 -0.07 -26.91
C PRO A 206 8.60 1.43 -27.26
N GLN A 207 7.76 1.78 -28.25
CA GLN A 207 7.50 3.17 -28.63
C GLN A 207 6.27 3.75 -27.91
N LEU A 208 5.54 2.94 -27.14
CA LEU A 208 4.37 3.37 -26.36
C LEU A 208 4.70 3.32 -24.88
N THR A 209 4.10 4.22 -24.12
CA THR A 209 4.19 4.17 -22.65
C THR A 209 3.55 2.90 -22.13
N LEU A 210 4.29 2.14 -21.30
CA LEU A 210 3.75 1.03 -20.54
C LEU A 210 3.34 1.54 -19.15
N VAL A 211 2.11 1.27 -18.77
CA VAL A 211 1.60 1.54 -17.41
C VAL A 211 1.59 0.23 -16.63
N ILE A 212 2.14 0.26 -15.40
CA ILE A 212 2.11 -0.87 -14.47
C ILE A 212 1.35 -0.44 -13.23
N ASP A 213 0.32 -1.22 -12.88
CA ASP A 213 -0.54 -1.02 -11.70
C ASP A 213 -0.42 -2.22 -10.75
N PRO A 214 0.42 -2.12 -9.71
CA PRO A 214 0.50 -3.08 -8.62
C PRO A 214 -0.56 -2.77 -7.55
N ALA A 215 -1.80 -3.14 -7.77
CA ALA A 215 -2.90 -2.85 -6.85
C ALA A 215 -2.72 -3.54 -5.48
N LEU A 216 -2.93 -2.80 -4.39
CA LEU A 216 -3.01 -3.36 -3.04
C LEU A 216 -4.37 -4.04 -2.84
N SER A 217 -4.36 -5.31 -2.42
CA SER A 217 -5.58 -6.10 -2.26
C SER A 217 -6.49 -5.69 -1.10
N THR A 218 -5.94 -5.00 -0.09
CA THR A 218 -6.71 -4.59 1.11
C THR A 218 -6.04 -3.43 1.84
N LEU A 219 -6.18 -2.22 1.32
CA LEU A 219 -5.94 -1.03 2.12
C LEU A 219 -7.27 -0.28 2.25
N SER A 220 -8.01 -0.54 3.33
CA SER A 220 -8.99 0.44 3.81
C SER A 220 -8.18 1.62 4.37
N ALA A 221 -7.62 2.44 3.49
CA ALA A 221 -6.79 3.57 3.86
C ALA A 221 -7.68 4.78 4.08
N SER A 222 -7.72 5.24 5.31
CA SER A 222 -8.06 6.63 5.58
C SER A 222 -6.77 7.44 5.38
N THR A 223 -6.71 8.25 4.34
CA THR A 223 -5.50 8.97 3.94
C THR A 223 -5.22 10.16 4.84
N TYR A 224 -4.06 10.15 5.45
CA TYR A 224 -3.46 11.31 6.08
C TYR A 224 -2.02 11.49 5.57
N LEU A 225 -1.74 12.63 4.98
CA LEU A 225 -0.42 13.01 4.47
C LEU A 225 0.16 14.12 5.36
N GLY A 226 1.24 13.84 6.06
CA GLY A 226 1.98 14.83 6.85
C GLY A 226 3.19 14.21 7.55
N GLY A 227 4.31 14.90 7.57
CA GLY A 227 5.55 14.54 8.26
C GLY A 227 6.08 15.68 9.13
N THR A 228 7.22 15.54 9.80
CA THR A 228 7.80 16.50 10.73
C THR A 228 8.81 17.47 10.11
N GLY A 229 8.96 17.47 8.77
CA GLY A 229 9.85 18.35 8.03
C GLY A 229 9.13 19.49 7.31
N ASN A 230 9.73 20.04 6.25
CA ASN A 230 9.08 21.00 5.34
C ASN A 230 8.05 20.28 4.44
N ASP A 231 7.15 19.55 5.05
CA ASP A 231 6.22 18.69 4.35
C ASP A 231 5.12 19.49 3.70
N ARG A 232 4.94 19.29 2.40
CA ARG A 232 3.73 19.69 1.71
C ARG A 232 2.71 18.58 1.94
N SER A 233 1.73 18.83 2.79
CA SER A 233 0.64 17.89 3.00
C SER A 233 -0.26 17.87 1.76
N PHE A 234 -0.39 16.71 1.15
CA PHE A 234 -1.39 16.43 0.11
C PHE A 234 -2.40 15.47 0.71
N CYS A 235 -3.67 15.65 0.43
CA CYS A 235 -4.72 14.70 0.79
C CYS A 235 -5.27 14.07 -0.49
N LEU A 236 -5.30 12.75 -0.55
CA LEU A 236 -6.04 12.00 -1.55
C LEU A 236 -7.47 11.83 -1.03
N ALA A 237 -8.45 12.23 -1.81
CA ALA A 237 -9.87 12.19 -1.46
C ALA A 237 -10.57 10.99 -2.10
#